data_7c0f17bc50dafef6e9e8ddd07800dab7
#
_entry.id   7c0f17bc50dafef6e9e8ddd07800dab7
#
_cell.length_a   1.000
_cell.length_b   1.000
_cell.length_c   1.000
_cell.angle_alpha   90.00
_cell.angle_beta   90.00
_cell.angle_gamma   90.00
#
_symmetry.space_group_name_H-M   'P 1'
#
loop_
_entity.id
_entity.type
_entity.pdbx_description
1 polymer ?
#
loop_
_entity_poly.entity_id
_entity_poly.type
_entity_poly.pdbx_seq_one_letter_code
_entity_poly.pdbx_strand_id
1 'polypeptide(L)'
;MQTVNYNNENEMKNVKCNDEAALAGLPFLARATEHAAELKAMAEEQPQGRTMLVCAGEESEDGQLRFAFSYTGPRGILTEMLDGLLDDDDLREVLEQAMARRQEEDNLETTPE
;
A
#
# COMPACT_ATOMS: atom_id res chain seq x y z
N MET A 1 -5.69 7.01 4.15
CA MET A 1 -4.82 5.85 4.04
C MET A 1 -5.51 4.63 4.62
N GLN A 2 -5.37 3.51 3.98
CA GLN A 2 -5.99 2.27 4.42
C GLN A 2 -4.92 1.31 4.91
N THR A 3 -5.25 0.51 5.91
CA THR A 3 -4.33 -0.45 6.49
C THR A 3 -4.82 -1.86 6.19
N VAL A 4 -3.91 -2.69 5.73
CA VAL A 4 -4.22 -4.07 5.42
C VAL A 4 -3.48 -4.97 6.41
N ASN A 5 -4.19 -5.89 7.00
CA ASN A 5 -3.59 -6.86 7.90
C ASN A 5 -3.15 -8.08 7.09
N TYR A 6 -1.86 -8.19 6.91
CA TYR A 6 -1.28 -9.19 6.03
C TYR A 6 -1.39 -10.62 6.57
N ASN A 7 -1.57 -10.77 7.86
CA ASN A 7 -1.66 -12.08 8.49
C ASN A 7 -3.04 -12.71 8.40
N ASN A 8 -4.01 -11.98 7.90
CA ASN A 8 -5.35 -12.49 7.74
C ASN A 8 -5.69 -12.57 6.26
N GLU A 9 -5.23 -13.63 5.62
CA GLU A 9 -5.36 -13.79 4.18
C GLU A 9 -6.80 -13.84 3.70
N ASN A 10 -7.68 -14.35 4.52
CA ASN A 10 -9.09 -14.48 4.12
C ASN A 10 -9.87 -13.19 4.29
N GLU A 11 -9.29 -12.25 5.00
CA GLU A 11 -9.93 -11.00 5.27
C GLU A 11 -8.99 -9.83 5.00
N MET A 12 -8.54 -9.72 3.77
CA MET A 12 -7.68 -8.61 3.40
C MET A 12 -8.50 -7.34 3.34
N LYS A 13 -8.99 -6.94 4.49
CA LYS A 13 -9.79 -5.74 4.61
C LYS A 13 -8.89 -4.55 4.80
N ASN A 14 -9.24 -3.49 4.11
CA ASN A 14 -8.57 -2.23 4.32
C ASN A 14 -9.10 -1.61 5.60
N VAL A 15 -8.19 -1.31 6.50
CA VAL A 15 -8.52 -0.66 7.75
C VAL A 15 -8.25 0.82 7.58
N LYS A 16 -9.20 1.64 8.03
CA LYS A 16 -9.04 3.08 7.88
C LYS A 16 -7.83 3.56 8.65
N CYS A 17 -7.18 4.58 8.13
CA CYS A 17 -5.95 5.08 8.70
C CYS A 17 -6.11 5.66 10.11
N ASN A 18 -7.31 5.98 10.51
CA ASN A 18 -7.56 6.51 11.84
C ASN A 18 -7.95 5.43 12.86
N ASP A 19 -7.75 4.17 12.52
CA ASP A 19 -7.99 3.07 13.46
C ASP A 19 -6.81 2.98 14.40
N GLU A 20 -6.91 3.62 15.55
CA GLU A 20 -5.83 3.66 16.53
C GLU A 20 -5.46 2.28 17.05
N ALA A 21 -6.45 1.40 17.17
CA ALA A 21 -6.19 0.06 17.67
C ALA A 21 -5.29 -0.73 16.72
N ALA A 22 -5.50 -0.57 15.42
CA ALA A 22 -4.69 -1.26 14.42
C ALA A 22 -3.27 -0.73 14.39
N LEU A 23 -3.06 0.52 14.79
CA LEU A 23 -1.76 1.18 14.74
C LEU A 23 -1.05 1.20 16.09
N ALA A 24 -1.68 0.66 17.12
CA ALA A 24 -1.08 0.61 18.45
C ALA A 24 0.18 -0.26 18.39
N GLY A 25 1.28 0.25 18.91
CA GLY A 25 2.54 -0.46 18.88
C GLY A 25 3.29 -0.38 17.55
N LEU A 26 2.78 0.44 16.61
CA LEU A 26 3.42 0.62 15.31
C LEU A 26 3.63 2.12 15.05
N PRO A 27 4.57 2.73 15.76
CA PRO A 27 4.73 4.19 15.69
C PRO A 27 5.15 4.72 14.33
N PHE A 28 5.96 3.96 13.61
CA PHE A 28 6.36 4.39 12.27
C PHE A 28 5.16 4.39 11.33
N LEU A 29 4.39 3.32 11.35
CA LEU A 29 3.21 3.23 10.49
C LEU A 29 2.17 4.28 10.85
N ALA A 30 1.97 4.53 12.15
CA ALA A 30 1.04 5.56 12.60
C ALA A 30 1.46 6.93 12.07
N ARG A 31 2.75 7.23 12.14
CA ARG A 31 3.26 8.51 11.66
C ARG A 31 3.10 8.64 10.16
N ALA A 32 3.37 7.55 9.45
CA ALA A 32 3.22 7.55 7.99
C ALA A 32 1.76 7.81 7.59
N THR A 33 0.80 7.23 8.31
CA THR A 33 -0.60 7.45 7.98
C THR A 33 -1.02 8.89 8.24
N GLU A 34 -0.50 9.52 9.29
CA GLU A 34 -0.78 10.93 9.55
C GLU A 34 -0.29 11.81 8.42
N HIS A 35 0.95 11.60 7.99
CA HIS A 35 1.52 12.39 6.90
C HIS A 35 0.81 12.12 5.58
N ALA A 36 0.44 10.89 5.34
CA ALA A 36 -0.29 10.57 4.12
C ALA A 36 -1.64 11.26 4.07
N ALA A 37 -2.33 11.34 5.22
CA ALA A 37 -3.62 12.03 5.28
C ALA A 37 -3.46 13.52 4.99
N GLU A 38 -2.40 14.15 5.52
CA GLU A 38 -2.13 15.55 5.23
C GLU A 38 -1.85 15.79 3.76
N LEU A 39 -1.02 14.94 3.17
CA LEU A 39 -0.69 15.05 1.76
C LEU A 39 -1.90 14.82 0.87
N LYS A 40 -2.73 13.86 1.25
CA LYS A 40 -3.93 13.59 0.47
C LYS A 40 -4.86 14.78 0.47
N ALA A 41 -5.04 15.43 1.62
CA ALA A 41 -5.86 16.63 1.71
C ALA A 41 -5.32 17.74 0.80
N MET A 42 -4.01 17.91 0.79
CA MET A 42 -3.38 18.91 -0.10
C MET A 42 -3.56 18.55 -1.56
N ALA A 43 -3.46 17.27 -1.89
CA ALA A 43 -3.62 16.84 -3.28
C ALA A 43 -5.05 17.08 -3.76
N GLU A 44 -6.03 16.89 -2.87
CA GLU A 44 -7.43 17.06 -3.23
C GLU A 44 -7.82 18.51 -3.45
N GLU A 45 -6.98 19.45 -3.04
CA GLU A 45 -7.20 20.86 -3.36
C GLU A 45 -6.99 21.13 -4.84
N GLN A 46 -6.16 20.34 -5.51
CA GLN A 46 -5.91 20.48 -6.95
C GLN A 46 -5.91 19.09 -7.57
N PRO A 47 -7.07 18.48 -7.69
CA PRO A 47 -7.16 17.05 -8.07
C PRO A 47 -6.67 16.76 -9.48
N GLN A 48 -6.61 17.74 -10.35
CA GLN A 48 -6.12 17.54 -11.72
C GLN A 48 -4.61 17.70 -11.83
N GLY A 49 -3.99 18.36 -10.86
CA GLY A 49 -2.57 18.68 -10.95
C GLY A 49 -1.70 18.02 -9.89
N ARG A 50 -2.32 17.33 -8.94
CA ARG A 50 -1.57 16.70 -7.85
C ARG A 50 -1.92 15.24 -7.77
N THR A 51 -0.89 14.41 -7.66
CA THR A 51 -1.04 12.97 -7.60
C THR A 51 -0.09 12.44 -6.54
N MET A 52 -0.55 11.49 -5.76
CA MET A 52 0.31 10.90 -4.75
C MET A 52 0.04 9.40 -4.61
N LEU A 53 1.07 8.71 -4.20
CA LEU A 53 1.00 7.32 -3.77
C LEU A 53 1.93 7.17 -2.59
N VAL A 54 1.41 6.75 -1.46
CA VAL A 54 2.20 6.51 -0.26
C VAL A 54 1.94 5.09 0.20
N CYS A 55 3.00 4.37 0.50
CA CYS A 55 2.90 3.02 1.03
C CYS A 55 3.96 2.86 2.10
N ALA A 56 3.57 2.37 3.25
CA ALA A 56 4.49 2.16 4.35
C ALA A 56 4.11 0.89 5.09
N GLY A 57 5.09 0.23 5.66
CA GLY A 57 4.85 -0.98 6.42
C GLY A 57 5.72 -1.03 7.66
N GLU A 58 5.25 -1.78 8.64
CA GLU A 58 5.99 -1.97 9.87
C GLU A 58 5.66 -3.34 10.43
N GLU A 59 6.69 -4.02 10.93
CA GLU A 59 6.53 -5.31 11.59
C GLU A 59 6.44 -5.08 13.08
N SER A 60 5.45 -5.68 13.72
CA SER A 60 5.27 -5.57 15.14
C SER A 60 6.23 -6.49 15.88
N GLU A 61 6.31 -6.34 17.21
CA GLU A 61 7.22 -7.14 18.02
C GLU A 61 6.95 -8.63 17.92
N ASP A 62 5.70 -9.01 17.68
CA ASP A 62 5.34 -10.42 17.55
C ASP A 62 5.47 -10.92 16.11
N GLY A 63 6.11 -10.16 15.25
CA GLY A 63 6.40 -10.60 13.90
C GLY A 63 5.27 -10.41 12.90
N GLN A 64 4.22 -9.70 13.26
CA GLN A 64 3.12 -9.45 12.34
C GLN A 64 3.42 -8.22 11.49
N LEU A 65 3.35 -8.39 10.19
CA LEU A 65 3.55 -7.29 9.26
C LEU A 65 2.22 -6.60 8.99
N ARG A 66 2.23 -5.29 9.12
CA ARG A 66 1.09 -4.48 8.72
C ARG A 66 1.58 -3.38 7.81
N PHE A 67 0.77 -3.03 6.83
CA PHE A 67 1.13 -1.94 5.95
C PHE A 67 -0.12 -1.12 5.63
N ALA A 68 0.13 0.08 5.17
CA ALA A 68 -0.93 1.01 4.83
C ALA A 68 -0.54 1.72 3.55
N PHE A 69 -1.53 2.09 2.76
CA PHE A 69 -1.28 2.83 1.54
C PHE A 69 -2.37 3.85 1.32
N SER A 70 -2.03 4.87 0.56
CA SER A 70 -2.98 5.91 0.19
C SER A 70 -2.60 6.43 -1.19
N TYR A 71 -3.60 6.71 -2.00
CA TYR A 71 -3.34 7.28 -3.30
C TYR A 71 -4.48 8.20 -3.69
N THR A 72 -4.16 9.15 -4.55
CA THR A 72 -5.16 10.03 -5.13
C THR A 72 -4.57 10.65 -6.39
N GLY A 73 -5.45 11.07 -7.31
CA GLY A 73 -5.03 11.72 -8.53
C GLY A 73 -5.50 10.98 -9.77
N PRO A 74 -5.29 11.59 -10.94
CA PRO A 74 -5.71 10.98 -12.20
C PRO A 74 -5.00 9.66 -12.46
N ARG A 75 -5.75 8.70 -12.98
CA ARG A 75 -5.22 7.35 -13.22
C ARG A 75 -4.01 7.36 -14.16
N GLY A 76 -4.07 8.19 -15.20
CA GLY A 76 -2.97 8.25 -16.15
C GLY A 76 -1.67 8.71 -15.53
N ILE A 77 -1.75 9.68 -14.62
CA ILE A 77 -0.56 10.18 -13.95
C ILE A 77 -0.03 9.14 -12.96
N LEU A 78 -0.93 8.46 -12.25
CA LEU A 78 -0.51 7.38 -11.37
C LEU A 78 0.22 6.29 -12.15
N THR A 79 -0.27 5.97 -13.33
CA THR A 79 0.36 4.97 -14.19
C THR A 79 1.77 5.42 -14.58
N GLU A 80 1.93 6.68 -14.96
CA GLU A 80 3.24 7.20 -15.30
C GLU A 80 4.20 7.19 -14.12
N MET A 81 3.69 7.50 -12.93
CA MET A 81 4.52 7.45 -11.72
C MET A 81 5.00 6.04 -11.45
N LEU A 82 4.11 5.06 -11.56
CA LEU A 82 4.48 3.66 -11.33
C LEU A 82 5.45 3.17 -12.39
N ASP A 83 5.24 3.60 -13.62
CA ASP A 83 6.18 3.28 -14.70
C ASP A 83 7.56 3.83 -14.39
N GLY A 84 7.60 5.06 -13.86
CA GLY A 84 8.87 5.65 -13.46
C GLY A 84 9.56 4.88 -12.33
N LEU A 85 8.81 4.32 -11.42
CA LEU A 85 9.41 3.51 -10.35
C LEU A 85 10.12 2.28 -10.92
N LEU A 86 9.67 1.78 -12.06
CA LEU A 86 10.29 0.62 -12.67
C LEU A 86 11.66 0.91 -13.28
N ASP A 87 12.02 2.18 -13.39
CA ASP A 87 13.37 2.54 -13.81
C ASP A 87 14.41 2.31 -12.71
N ASP A 88 13.95 2.21 -11.48
CA ASP A 88 14.82 1.86 -10.36
C ASP A 88 14.96 0.35 -10.30
N ASP A 89 16.17 -0.15 -10.40
CA ASP A 89 16.42 -1.58 -10.49
C ASP A 89 15.91 -2.34 -9.27
N ASP A 90 16.12 -1.80 -8.10
CA ASP A 90 15.70 -2.46 -6.86
C ASP A 90 14.18 -2.52 -6.74
N LEU A 91 13.52 -1.41 -7.04
CA LEU A 91 12.06 -1.37 -6.98
C LEU A 91 11.45 -2.25 -8.05
N ARG A 92 12.03 -2.27 -9.24
CA ARG A 92 11.52 -3.14 -10.30
C ARG A 92 11.59 -4.59 -9.89
N GLU A 93 12.72 -5.01 -9.31
CA GLU A 93 12.88 -6.38 -8.86
C GLU A 93 11.85 -6.75 -7.80
N VAL A 94 11.63 -5.87 -6.82
CA VAL A 94 10.65 -6.11 -5.78
C VAL A 94 9.24 -6.22 -6.37
N LEU A 95 8.89 -5.34 -7.29
CA LEU A 95 7.58 -5.37 -7.91
C LEU A 95 7.39 -6.62 -8.76
N GLU A 96 8.44 -7.04 -9.47
CA GLU A 96 8.36 -8.27 -10.25
C GLU A 96 8.15 -9.48 -9.35
N GLN A 97 8.82 -9.52 -8.21
CA GLN A 97 8.63 -10.61 -7.25
C GLN A 97 7.22 -10.62 -6.68
N ALA A 98 6.69 -9.44 -6.37
CA ALA A 98 5.34 -9.35 -5.85
C ALA A 98 4.32 -9.83 -6.86
N MET A 99 4.49 -9.47 -8.12
CA MET A 99 3.59 -9.91 -9.18
C MET A 99 3.68 -11.40 -9.42
N ALA A 100 4.90 -11.95 -9.35
CA ALA A 100 5.09 -13.38 -9.51
C ALA A 100 4.38 -14.17 -8.40
N ARG A 101 4.44 -13.67 -7.18
CA ARG A 101 3.75 -14.29 -6.06
C ARG A 101 2.24 -14.29 -6.26
N ARG A 102 1.71 -13.18 -6.78
CA ARG A 102 0.28 -13.09 -7.07
C ARG A 102 -0.13 -14.09 -8.14
N GLN A 103 0.70 -14.27 -9.16
CA GLN A 103 0.41 -15.23 -10.21
C GLN A 103 0.40 -16.66 -9.67
N GLU A 104 1.31 -16.98 -8.77
CA GLU A 104 1.33 -18.31 -8.15
C GLU A 104 0.07 -18.55 -7.34
N GLU A 105 -0.37 -17.56 -6.57
CA GLU A 105 -1.60 -17.66 -5.80
C GLU A 105 -2.80 -17.85 -6.71
N ASP A 106 -2.86 -17.09 -7.79
CA ASP A 106 -3.95 -17.19 -8.74
C ASP A 106 -3.98 -18.58 -9.39
N ASN A 107 -2.82 -19.11 -9.72
CA ASN A 107 -2.73 -20.44 -10.32
C ASN A 107 -3.22 -21.52 -9.36
N LEU A 108 -2.90 -21.36 -8.08
CA LEU A 108 -3.35 -22.32 -7.08
C LEU A 108 -4.87 -22.25 -6.89
N GLU A 109 -5.42 -21.06 -6.92
CA GLU A 109 -6.85 -20.86 -6.77
C GLU A 109 -7.64 -21.36 -7.97
N THR A 110 -7.06 -21.29 -9.13
CA THR A 110 -7.71 -21.68 -10.37
C THR A 110 -7.38 -23.09 -10.78
N THR A 111 -6.80 -23.87 -9.89
CA THR A 111 -6.46 -25.25 -10.19
C THR A 111 -7.71 -25.99 -10.64
N PRO A 112 -7.69 -26.53 -11.85
CA PRO A 112 -8.84 -27.30 -12.31
C PRO A 112 -8.94 -28.58 -11.51
N GLU A 113 -10.15 -28.94 -11.31
CA GLU A 113 -10.43 -30.15 -10.55
C GLU A 113 -9.86 -31.38 -11.19
#